data_84aa8f70a4e3961789b406b657f3d71d
#
_entry.id   84aa8f70a4e3961789b406b657f3d71d
#
_cell.length_a   1.000
_cell.length_b   1.000
_cell.length_c   1.000
_cell.angle_alpha   90.00
_cell.angle_beta   90.00
_cell.angle_gamma   90.00
#
_symmetry.space_group_name_H-M   'P 1'
#
loop_
_entity.id
_entity.type
_entity.pdbx_description
1 polymer ?
#
loop_
_entity_poly.entity_id
_entity_poly.type
_entity_poly.pdbx_seq_one_letter_code
_entity_poly.pdbx_strand_id
1 'polypeptide(L)'
;PYFEKMGRTIKHMGGAGDGQNAKLGNQIVIGGTMTGMCEAMAFAKSCGLDLKEFIEAVGGGSAATWSLANYGPRILKGDFEPGFFVKHYIKDMKPAEEAADAMELDLPALTLTRELYEELAEGGFENKGTQSLYCLYDPQEE
;
A
#
# COMPACT_ATOMS: atom_id res chain seq x y z
N PRO A 1 21.03 8.36 -21.03
CA PRO A 1 21.09 7.04 -21.66
C PRO A 1 20.96 5.87 -20.65
N TYR A 2 21.58 5.95 -19.43
CA TYR A 2 21.53 4.83 -18.47
C TYR A 2 20.16 4.70 -17.83
N PHE A 3 19.56 5.80 -17.36
CA PHE A 3 18.24 5.78 -16.70
C PHE A 3 17.12 5.35 -17.65
N GLU A 4 17.21 5.67 -18.94
CA GLU A 4 16.23 5.26 -19.95
C GLU A 4 16.14 3.74 -20.13
N LYS A 5 17.21 3.00 -19.73
CA LYS A 5 17.22 1.54 -19.70
C LYS A 5 16.63 0.95 -18.41
N MET A 6 16.47 1.77 -17.37
CA MET A 6 16.04 1.34 -16.03
C MET A 6 14.57 1.67 -15.76
N GLY A 7 14.00 2.66 -16.45
CA GLY A 7 12.62 3.08 -16.21
C GLY A 7 12.01 3.84 -17.39
N ARG A 8 10.66 3.83 -17.44
CA ARG A 8 9.90 4.53 -18.48
C ARG A 8 9.73 6.03 -18.19
N THR A 9 9.65 6.37 -16.91
CA THR A 9 9.45 7.75 -16.46
C THR A 9 10.68 8.20 -15.69
N ILE A 10 11.38 9.19 -16.23
CA ILE A 10 12.58 9.76 -15.65
C ILE A 10 12.30 11.23 -15.42
N LYS A 11 12.33 11.67 -14.16
CA LYS A 11 12.12 13.07 -13.78
C LYS A 11 13.23 13.49 -12.83
N HIS A 12 13.82 14.63 -13.08
CA HIS A 12 14.69 15.31 -12.15
C HIS A 12 13.82 16.06 -11.13
N MET A 13 13.95 15.73 -9.85
CA MET A 13 13.07 16.24 -8.79
C MET A 13 13.59 17.51 -8.13
N GLY A 14 14.84 17.94 -8.45
CA GLY A 14 15.43 19.13 -7.86
C GLY A 14 16.85 18.91 -7.36
N GLY A 15 17.20 19.51 -6.21
CA GLY A 15 18.52 19.43 -5.61
C GLY A 15 18.84 18.09 -4.92
N ALA A 16 19.92 18.08 -4.17
CA ALA A 16 20.32 16.91 -3.39
C ALA A 16 19.25 16.61 -2.32
N GLY A 17 18.77 15.37 -2.28
CA GLY A 17 17.73 14.92 -1.34
C GLY A 17 16.31 14.93 -1.92
N ASP A 18 15.97 15.76 -2.91
CA ASP A 18 14.60 15.88 -3.42
C ASP A 18 14.08 14.59 -4.05
N GLY A 19 14.94 13.81 -4.69
CA GLY A 19 14.58 12.48 -5.19
C GLY A 19 14.20 11.52 -4.07
N GLN A 20 14.87 11.60 -2.91
CA GLN A 20 14.52 10.81 -1.74
C GLN A 20 13.17 11.26 -1.16
N ASN A 21 12.94 12.56 -1.04
CA ASN A 21 11.66 13.10 -0.60
C ASN A 21 10.51 12.66 -1.51
N ALA A 22 10.72 12.66 -2.83
CA ALA A 22 9.75 12.13 -3.78
C ALA A 22 9.47 10.64 -3.56
N LYS A 23 10.49 9.84 -3.21
CA LYS A 23 10.32 8.42 -2.86
C LYS A 23 9.52 8.25 -1.58
N LEU A 24 9.74 9.08 -0.55
CA LEU A 24 8.95 9.07 0.68
C LEU A 24 7.48 9.41 0.38
N GLY A 25 7.21 10.45 -0.42
CA GLY A 25 5.87 10.78 -0.87
C GLY A 25 5.18 9.63 -1.63
N ASN A 26 5.93 8.90 -2.46
CA ASN A 26 5.41 7.70 -3.13
C ASN A 26 4.99 6.62 -2.12
N GLN A 27 5.75 6.38 -1.05
CA GLN A 27 5.39 5.41 -0.02
C GLN A 27 4.14 5.81 0.75
N ILE A 28 3.95 7.11 1.01
CA ILE A 28 2.73 7.64 1.61
C ILE A 28 1.50 7.34 0.74
N VAL A 29 1.59 7.61 -0.56
CA VAL A 29 0.49 7.32 -1.51
C VAL A 29 0.18 5.83 -1.56
N ILE A 30 1.21 4.98 -1.64
CA ILE A 30 1.03 3.52 -1.63
C ILE A 30 0.28 3.07 -0.38
N GLY A 31 0.64 3.59 0.79
CA GLY A 31 -0.01 3.26 2.06
C GLY A 31 -1.50 3.59 2.03
N GLY A 32 -1.84 4.82 1.70
CA GLY A 32 -3.24 5.23 1.63
C GLY A 32 -4.06 4.40 0.64
N THR A 33 -3.49 4.07 -0.53
CA THR A 33 -4.20 3.23 -1.52
C THR A 33 -4.36 1.78 -1.07
N MET A 34 -3.38 1.22 -0.36
CA MET A 34 -3.47 -0.15 0.17
C MET A 34 -4.48 -0.25 1.29
N THR A 35 -4.43 0.64 2.27
CA THR A 35 -5.38 0.67 3.38
C THR A 35 -6.81 0.87 2.87
N GLY A 36 -7.05 1.89 2.04
CA GLY A 36 -8.37 2.14 1.47
C GLY A 36 -8.89 0.99 0.60
N MET A 37 -8.04 0.31 -0.16
CA MET A 37 -8.43 -0.88 -0.93
C MET A 37 -8.88 -2.02 -0.01
N CYS A 38 -8.09 -2.35 1.03
CA CYS A 38 -8.40 -3.45 1.94
C CYS A 38 -9.70 -3.20 2.70
N GLU A 39 -9.89 -1.99 3.23
CA GLU A 39 -11.13 -1.59 3.90
C GLU A 39 -12.34 -1.63 2.95
N ALA A 40 -12.20 -1.09 1.73
CA ALA A 40 -13.28 -1.08 0.75
C ALA A 40 -13.69 -2.50 0.34
N MET A 41 -12.74 -3.42 0.16
CA MET A 41 -13.02 -4.82 -0.15
C MET A 41 -13.71 -5.52 1.02
N ALA A 42 -13.24 -5.31 2.25
CA ALA A 42 -13.87 -5.86 3.45
C ALA A 42 -15.31 -5.33 3.63
N PHE A 43 -15.52 -4.04 3.43
CA PHE A 43 -16.83 -3.42 3.44
C PHE A 43 -17.76 -4.02 2.38
N ALA A 44 -17.29 -4.13 1.14
CA ALA A 44 -18.06 -4.72 0.04
C ALA A 44 -18.47 -6.17 0.34
N LYS A 45 -17.54 -6.97 0.88
CA LYS A 45 -17.81 -8.35 1.32
C LYS A 45 -18.89 -8.39 2.42
N SER A 46 -18.79 -7.51 3.42
CA SER A 46 -19.76 -7.42 4.52
C SER A 46 -21.15 -6.99 4.03
N CYS A 47 -21.22 -6.24 2.94
CA CYS A 47 -22.48 -5.90 2.26
C CYS A 47 -23.03 -7.03 1.37
N GLY A 48 -22.34 -8.16 1.25
CA GLY A 48 -22.74 -9.29 0.41
C GLY A 48 -22.48 -9.09 -1.08
N LEU A 49 -21.62 -8.14 -1.45
CA LEU A 49 -21.27 -7.91 -2.85
C LEU A 49 -20.28 -8.95 -3.34
N ASP A 50 -20.36 -9.34 -4.61
CA ASP A 50 -19.31 -10.08 -5.28
C ASP A 50 -18.06 -9.21 -5.42
N LEU A 51 -16.95 -9.65 -4.82
CA LEU A 51 -15.72 -8.84 -4.78
C LEU A 51 -15.07 -8.67 -6.15
N LYS A 52 -15.23 -9.65 -7.04
CA LYS A 52 -14.70 -9.53 -8.40
C LYS A 52 -15.44 -8.46 -9.18
N GLU A 53 -16.77 -8.48 -9.15
CA GLU A 53 -17.63 -7.47 -9.76
C GLU A 53 -17.37 -6.09 -9.15
N PHE A 54 -17.18 -6.03 -7.82
CA PHE A 54 -16.83 -4.80 -7.11
C PHE A 54 -15.52 -4.20 -7.62
N ILE A 55 -14.44 -5.00 -7.70
CA ILE A 55 -13.12 -4.54 -8.19
C ILE A 55 -13.22 -4.04 -9.62
N GLU A 56 -13.95 -4.76 -10.50
CA GLU A 56 -14.12 -4.36 -11.89
C GLU A 56 -14.89 -3.04 -12.02
N ALA A 57 -15.99 -2.89 -11.28
CA ALA A 57 -16.82 -1.67 -11.31
C ALA A 57 -16.07 -0.44 -10.78
N VAL A 58 -15.42 -0.58 -9.60
CA VAL A 58 -14.73 0.54 -8.93
C VAL A 58 -13.42 0.87 -9.62
N GLY A 59 -12.75 -0.14 -10.16
CA GLY A 59 -11.46 0.00 -10.88
C GLY A 59 -11.57 0.76 -12.21
N GLY A 60 -12.77 0.96 -12.74
CA GLY A 60 -13.00 1.79 -13.94
C GLY A 60 -13.23 3.28 -13.65
N GLY A 61 -13.34 3.67 -12.39
CA GLY A 61 -13.71 5.02 -11.94
C GLY A 61 -12.57 5.80 -11.27
N SER A 62 -12.96 6.83 -10.53
CA SER A 62 -12.02 7.72 -9.81
C SER A 62 -11.26 7.03 -8.66
N ALA A 63 -11.74 5.89 -8.19
CA ALA A 63 -11.05 5.06 -7.20
C ALA A 63 -10.04 4.08 -7.82
N ALA A 64 -9.85 4.12 -9.15
CA ALA A 64 -8.87 3.30 -9.84
C ALA A 64 -7.46 3.55 -9.29
N THR A 65 -6.81 2.51 -8.80
CA THR A 65 -5.43 2.55 -8.33
C THR A 65 -4.65 1.34 -8.84
N TRP A 66 -3.33 1.49 -8.90
CA TRP A 66 -2.47 0.35 -9.23
C TRP A 66 -2.66 -0.79 -8.21
N SER A 67 -2.80 -0.45 -6.93
CA SER A 67 -3.04 -1.42 -5.85
C SER A 67 -4.31 -2.23 -6.10
N LEU A 68 -5.42 -1.58 -6.38
CA LEU A 68 -6.70 -2.25 -6.64
C LEU A 68 -6.60 -3.17 -7.87
N ALA A 69 -6.00 -2.69 -8.97
CA ALA A 69 -5.89 -3.45 -10.21
C ALA A 69 -4.95 -4.68 -10.11
N ASN A 70 -3.89 -4.59 -9.29
CA ASN A 70 -2.86 -5.63 -9.24
C ASN A 70 -2.97 -6.51 -7.99
N TYR A 71 -3.33 -5.95 -6.84
CA TYR A 71 -3.44 -6.71 -5.59
C TYR A 71 -4.86 -7.21 -5.32
N GLY A 72 -5.91 -6.49 -5.73
CA GLY A 72 -7.28 -6.96 -5.58
C GLY A 72 -7.50 -8.39 -6.10
N PRO A 73 -7.14 -8.71 -7.35
CA PRO A 73 -7.26 -10.07 -7.89
C PRO A 73 -6.40 -11.12 -7.18
N ARG A 74 -5.29 -10.72 -6.54
CA ARG A 74 -4.44 -11.61 -5.76
C ARG A 74 -5.09 -11.95 -4.42
N ILE A 75 -5.65 -10.95 -3.75
CA ILE A 75 -6.41 -11.13 -2.50
C ILE A 75 -7.56 -12.13 -2.72
N LEU A 76 -8.32 -12.00 -3.81
CA LEU A 76 -9.40 -12.93 -4.15
C LEU A 76 -8.94 -14.39 -4.30
N LYS A 77 -7.67 -14.61 -4.62
CA LYS A 77 -7.07 -15.94 -4.78
C LYS A 77 -6.36 -16.44 -3.53
N GLY A 78 -6.37 -15.65 -2.43
CA GLY A 78 -5.56 -15.93 -1.24
C GLY A 78 -4.04 -15.85 -1.52
N ASP A 79 -3.62 -15.14 -2.56
CA ASP A 79 -2.21 -14.99 -2.92
C ASP A 79 -1.59 -13.81 -2.17
N PHE A 80 -0.94 -14.11 -1.06
CA PHE A 80 -0.20 -13.18 -0.23
C PHE A 80 1.32 -13.30 -0.37
N GLU A 81 1.79 -13.95 -1.43
CA GLU A 81 3.22 -14.02 -1.72
C GLU A 81 3.80 -12.62 -2.01
N PRO A 82 5.01 -12.32 -1.53
CA PRO A 82 5.52 -10.95 -1.57
C PRO A 82 6.01 -10.52 -2.96
N GLY A 83 5.41 -9.47 -3.52
CA GLY A 83 6.08 -8.60 -4.46
C GLY A 83 6.88 -7.52 -3.72
N PHE A 84 6.32 -7.08 -2.58
CA PHE A 84 6.97 -6.19 -1.62
C PHE A 84 6.59 -6.65 -0.21
N PHE A 85 7.59 -6.91 0.64
CA PHE A 85 7.40 -7.48 1.98
C PHE A 85 6.82 -6.48 2.96
N VAL A 86 5.93 -6.93 3.84
CA VAL A 86 5.39 -6.15 4.97
C VAL A 86 6.50 -5.50 5.78
N LYS A 87 7.49 -6.26 6.25
CA LYS A 87 8.63 -5.76 7.05
C LYS A 87 9.44 -4.66 6.34
N HIS A 88 9.59 -4.73 5.02
CA HIS A 88 10.31 -3.72 4.25
C HIS A 88 9.46 -2.46 4.09
N TYR A 89 8.15 -2.61 3.97
CA TYR A 89 7.26 -1.48 3.86
C TYR A 89 7.18 -0.68 5.17
N ILE A 90 7.08 -1.35 6.32
CA ILE A 90 7.18 -0.71 7.64
C ILE A 90 8.48 0.10 7.74
N LYS A 91 9.61 -0.50 7.36
CA LYS A 91 10.90 0.19 7.34
C LYS A 91 10.92 1.41 6.41
N ASP A 92 10.23 1.36 5.30
CA ASP A 92 10.18 2.46 4.31
C ASP A 92 9.25 3.61 4.77
N MET A 93 8.26 3.35 5.64
CA MET A 93 7.37 4.39 6.18
C MET A 93 8.04 5.23 7.27
N LYS A 94 8.91 4.64 8.10
CA LYS A 94 9.57 5.34 9.22
C LYS A 94 10.33 6.61 8.79
N PRO A 95 11.18 6.60 7.75
CA PRO A 95 11.82 7.83 7.27
C PRO A 95 10.84 8.89 6.77
N ALA A 96 9.63 8.49 6.31
CA ALA A 96 8.62 9.45 5.89
C ALA A 96 7.98 10.16 7.10
N GLU A 97 7.73 9.44 8.19
CA GLU A 97 7.29 10.02 9.46
C GLU A 97 8.36 10.93 10.06
N GLU A 98 9.61 10.48 10.14
CA GLU A 98 10.73 11.28 10.64
C GLU A 98 10.90 12.59 9.85
N ALA A 99 10.75 12.54 8.52
CA ALA A 99 10.80 13.73 7.68
C ALA A 99 9.59 14.65 7.91
N ALA A 100 8.39 14.10 8.10
CA ALA A 100 7.19 14.87 8.42
C ALA A 100 7.32 15.57 9.77
N ASP A 101 7.77 14.87 10.81
CA ASP A 101 8.02 15.41 12.14
C ASP A 101 9.02 16.58 12.11
N ALA A 102 10.12 16.43 11.36
CA ALA A 102 11.12 17.49 11.19
C ALA A 102 10.57 18.74 10.47
N MET A 103 9.49 18.61 9.74
CA MET A 103 8.77 19.70 9.06
C MET A 103 7.55 20.20 9.86
N GLU A 104 7.31 19.67 11.06
CA GLU A 104 6.10 19.92 11.85
C GLU A 104 4.80 19.61 11.07
N LEU A 105 4.83 18.59 10.21
CA LEU A 105 3.72 18.16 9.36
C LEU A 105 3.06 16.91 9.94
N ASP A 106 1.80 17.02 10.33
CA ASP A 106 0.98 15.89 10.78
C ASP A 106 0.43 15.09 9.58
N LEU A 107 0.74 13.79 9.55
CA LEU A 107 0.31 12.85 8.51
C LEU A 107 -0.43 11.64 9.13
N PRO A 108 -1.64 11.84 9.67
CA PRO A 108 -2.35 10.80 10.44
C PRO A 108 -2.65 9.54 9.62
N ALA A 109 -2.86 9.64 8.31
CA ALA A 109 -3.07 8.49 7.45
C ALA A 109 -1.80 7.63 7.29
N LEU A 110 -0.61 8.24 7.27
CA LEU A 110 0.66 7.52 7.24
C LEU A 110 0.88 6.77 8.55
N THR A 111 0.69 7.44 9.68
CA THR A 111 0.83 6.85 11.01
C THR A 111 -0.12 5.66 11.20
N LEU A 112 -1.41 5.84 10.90
CA LEU A 112 -2.39 4.75 10.97
C LEU A 112 -1.99 3.57 10.07
N THR A 113 -1.57 3.84 8.84
CA THR A 113 -1.14 2.79 7.92
C THR A 113 0.04 2.02 8.48
N ARG A 114 1.05 2.70 9.03
CA ARG A 114 2.21 2.04 9.64
C ARG A 114 1.81 1.15 10.82
N GLU A 115 0.94 1.65 11.70
CA GLU A 115 0.44 0.88 12.86
C GLU A 115 -0.29 -0.39 12.42
N LEU A 116 -1.16 -0.31 11.40
CA LEU A 116 -1.84 -1.48 10.84
C LEU A 116 -0.84 -2.51 10.26
N TYR A 117 0.22 -2.07 9.60
CA TYR A 117 1.25 -2.98 9.12
C TYR A 117 2.12 -3.57 10.24
N GLU A 118 2.35 -2.82 11.33
CA GLU A 118 3.04 -3.36 12.52
C GLU A 118 2.18 -4.43 13.21
N GLU A 119 0.88 -4.20 13.38
CA GLU A 119 -0.08 -5.21 13.87
C GLU A 119 -0.08 -6.46 12.99
N LEU A 120 -0.12 -6.28 11.68
CA LEU A 120 -0.04 -7.38 10.72
C LEU A 120 1.27 -8.19 10.86
N ALA A 121 2.40 -7.51 11.05
CA ALA A 121 3.69 -8.15 11.25
C ALA A 121 3.75 -8.94 12.55
N GLU A 122 3.20 -8.42 13.66
CA GLU A 122 3.06 -9.10 14.94
C GLU A 122 2.19 -10.36 14.82
N GLY A 123 1.20 -10.35 13.91
CA GLY A 123 0.40 -11.52 13.54
C GLY A 123 1.13 -12.57 12.70
N GLY A 124 2.43 -12.41 12.44
CA GLY A 124 3.27 -13.37 11.71
C GLY A 124 3.34 -13.15 10.19
N PHE A 125 2.82 -12.02 9.68
CA PHE A 125 2.81 -11.72 8.25
C PHE A 125 4.00 -10.87 7.78
N GLU A 126 5.03 -10.67 8.58
CA GLU A 126 6.19 -9.81 8.24
C GLU A 126 6.91 -10.23 6.94
N ASN A 127 6.85 -11.51 6.60
CA ASN A 127 7.44 -12.09 5.39
C ASN A 127 6.44 -12.26 4.23
N LYS A 128 5.21 -11.78 4.37
CA LYS A 128 4.20 -11.78 3.31
C LYS A 128 4.20 -10.48 2.52
N GLY A 129 3.46 -10.48 1.42
CA GLY A 129 3.27 -9.30 0.59
C GLY A 129 2.39 -8.24 1.26
N THR A 130 2.58 -6.97 0.91
CA THR A 130 1.83 -5.85 1.48
C THR A 130 0.31 -5.99 1.34
N GLN A 131 -0.18 -6.73 0.34
CA GLN A 131 -1.61 -7.02 0.17
C GLN A 131 -2.19 -7.92 1.27
N SER A 132 -1.36 -8.58 2.07
CA SER A 132 -1.82 -9.34 3.23
C SER A 132 -2.44 -8.45 4.33
N LEU A 133 -2.35 -7.11 4.20
CA LEU A 133 -3.08 -6.18 5.06
C LEU A 133 -4.58 -6.49 5.09
N TYR A 134 -5.14 -7.03 4.01
CA TYR A 134 -6.52 -7.48 3.96
C TYR A 134 -6.87 -8.52 5.04
N CYS A 135 -5.91 -9.34 5.48
CA CYS A 135 -6.14 -10.36 6.50
C CYS A 135 -6.50 -9.79 7.88
N LEU A 136 -6.21 -8.52 8.16
CA LEU A 136 -6.67 -7.87 9.39
C LEU A 136 -8.20 -7.64 9.40
N TYR A 137 -8.82 -7.51 8.23
CA TYR A 137 -10.25 -7.23 8.07
C TYR A 137 -11.08 -8.48 7.76
N ASP A 138 -10.44 -9.48 7.19
CA ASP A 138 -11.05 -10.73 6.76
C ASP A 138 -10.08 -11.89 7.05
N PRO A 139 -9.98 -12.32 8.32
CA PRO A 139 -9.10 -13.41 8.70
C PRO A 139 -9.45 -14.65 7.88
N GLN A 140 -8.43 -15.25 7.28
CA GLN A 140 -8.62 -16.53 6.59
C GLN A 140 -8.95 -17.58 7.65
N GLU A 141 -10.04 -18.32 7.45
CA GLU A 141 -10.31 -19.51 8.26
C GLU A 141 -9.17 -20.51 8.05
N GLU A 142 -8.58 -21.00 9.17
CA GLU A 142 -7.53 -22.02 9.16
C GLU A 142 -8.02 -23.37 8.64
#